data_b893698780f5ca13e356bb456ef1bc35
#
_entry.id   b893698780f5ca13e356bb456ef1bc35
#
_cell.length_a   1.000
_cell.length_b   1.000
_cell.length_c   1.000
_cell.angle_alpha   90.00
_cell.angle_beta   90.00
_cell.angle_gamma   90.00
#
_symmetry.space_group_name_H-M   'P 1'
#
loop_
_entity.id
_entity.type
_entity.pdbx_description
1 polymer ?
#
loop_
_entity_poly.entity_id
_entity_poly.type
_entity_poly.pdbx_seq_one_letter_code
_entity_poly.pdbx_strand_id
1 'polypeptide(L)'
;MKKNLINKNNILLLIIILFGAILRLYNLNWDNGYFLHPDERLYINNSNISIPKTLEEFLSPDSSLNPNMFYYGPLPLYLYKISNSYIFTSMSLLITSRLVSALFSIFTIPLIFLIGRKIFSEKVGLLSALIFTLSIESIQYAHFNTTESILVFLLSLILFLSIKVVKENNFFYFIPLGILLGFSYAAKITGLVFVIMPSLSFLILFFSKENLKKIFFWGFIFLILTAITGVILAPYQIFDLSHFLREQEYMQGVTYGKYKPPFTIIYEGSIPYLFPLIQILPFTFGFLAFPLSLIGLIIIIKKYINQKNIYLLFLIIFPLLYFSWAGNWYAKYARYYILLFPFLAIWAGVALSKLKNIYLLLLIPLLIINALFFFRIYMFPNTRVTASHWIYQNISSNKIIASEHWDDPLPLSRSDNDQVKTFTSIQLAVYDPDSKEKIEKLAIDLSISDYFIISSRRVYFSIFQNPQTYPQTIHFYQLLFNGKLGFEKIKEFSFYPFFVSDNFADETFQSYDHPPVLIFQNNKKFSPEQIINLISKTN
;
A
#
# COMPACT_ATOMS: atom_id res chain seq x y z
N MET A 1 -46.09 5.61 19.84
CA MET A 1 -44.81 6.26 20.20
C MET A 1 -43.76 5.97 19.14
N LYS A 2 -43.50 6.88 18.22
CA LYS A 2 -42.34 6.79 17.27
C LYS A 2 -41.08 7.01 18.11
N LYS A 3 -40.32 5.96 18.43
CA LYS A 3 -38.96 6.08 18.96
C LYS A 3 -38.13 6.88 17.98
N ASN A 4 -37.53 7.98 18.44
CA ASN A 4 -36.59 8.79 17.67
C ASN A 4 -35.58 7.85 16.99
N LEU A 5 -35.68 7.76 15.66
CA LEU A 5 -34.84 6.89 14.81
C LEU A 5 -33.36 7.31 14.76
N ILE A 6 -33.01 8.43 15.38
CA ILE A 6 -31.65 8.97 15.35
C ILE A 6 -31.07 8.92 16.77
N ASN A 7 -30.40 7.82 17.09
CA ASN A 7 -29.58 7.70 18.28
C ASN A 7 -28.31 8.56 18.08
N LYS A 8 -27.88 9.31 19.12
CA LYS A 8 -26.66 10.13 19.16
C LYS A 8 -25.43 9.37 18.60
N ASN A 9 -25.30 8.09 18.89
CA ASN A 9 -24.19 7.26 18.42
C ASN A 9 -24.24 7.00 16.91
N ASN A 10 -25.43 6.90 16.31
CA ASN A 10 -25.59 6.77 14.87
C ASN A 10 -25.21 8.07 14.15
N ILE A 11 -25.54 9.24 14.75
CA ILE A 11 -25.10 10.55 14.23
C ILE A 11 -23.58 10.65 14.27
N LEU A 12 -22.95 10.27 15.37
CA LEU A 12 -21.49 10.29 15.49
C LEU A 12 -20.82 9.35 14.47
N LEU A 13 -21.36 8.15 14.29
CA LEU A 13 -20.86 7.23 13.25
C LEU A 13 -20.99 7.83 11.86
N LEU A 14 -22.14 8.45 11.54
CA LEU A 14 -22.33 9.12 10.25
C LEU A 14 -21.30 10.23 10.03
N ILE A 15 -21.04 11.05 11.05
CA ILE A 15 -20.02 12.11 10.98
C ILE A 15 -18.64 11.50 10.72
N ILE A 16 -18.28 10.40 11.39
CA ILE A 16 -17.01 9.70 11.16
C ILE A 16 -16.92 9.16 9.73
N ILE A 17 -17.99 8.57 9.21
CA ILE A 17 -18.03 8.05 7.83
C ILE A 17 -17.91 9.20 6.82
N LEU A 18 -18.65 10.29 7.00
CA LEU A 18 -18.58 11.45 6.10
C LEU A 18 -17.19 12.10 6.12
N PHE A 19 -16.59 12.24 7.30
CA PHE A 19 -15.22 12.72 7.42
C PHE A 19 -14.23 11.77 6.73
N GLY A 20 -14.39 10.45 6.94
CA GLY A 20 -13.61 9.43 6.25
C GLY A 20 -13.78 9.45 4.72
N ALA A 21 -14.98 9.75 4.24
CA ALA A 21 -15.26 9.91 2.82
C ALA A 21 -14.54 11.15 2.24
N ILE A 22 -14.55 12.28 2.94
CA ILE A 22 -13.80 13.48 2.53
C ILE A 22 -12.30 13.16 2.39
N LEU A 23 -11.71 12.50 3.41
CA LEU A 23 -10.29 12.16 3.41
C LEU A 23 -9.88 11.16 2.31
N ARG A 24 -10.81 10.42 1.71
CA ARG A 24 -10.54 9.36 0.73
C ARG A 24 -10.98 9.68 -0.70
N LEU A 25 -11.95 10.59 -0.86
CA LEU A 25 -12.50 10.93 -2.17
C LEU A 25 -11.94 12.25 -2.73
N TYR A 26 -11.30 13.06 -1.89
CA TYR A 26 -10.77 14.34 -2.33
C TYR A 26 -9.59 14.12 -3.28
N ASN A 27 -9.64 14.75 -4.44
CA ASN A 27 -8.57 14.77 -5.45
C ASN A 27 -8.03 13.36 -5.83
N LEU A 28 -8.90 12.47 -6.29
CA LEU A 28 -8.50 11.17 -6.82
C LEU A 28 -7.58 11.27 -8.07
N ASN A 29 -7.47 12.46 -8.68
CA ASN A 29 -6.55 12.76 -9.78
C ASN A 29 -5.26 13.45 -9.28
N TRP A 30 -4.75 13.06 -8.12
CA TRP A 30 -3.62 13.68 -7.41
C TRP A 30 -2.32 13.78 -8.22
N ASP A 31 -2.16 12.92 -9.21
CA ASP A 31 -1.00 12.87 -10.11
C ASP A 31 -1.27 13.45 -11.52
N ASN A 32 -2.42 14.12 -11.71
CA ASN A 32 -2.87 14.67 -13.00
C ASN A 32 -2.91 13.63 -14.14
N GLY A 33 -3.13 12.35 -13.80
CA GLY A 33 -3.22 11.26 -14.76
C GLY A 33 -1.88 10.74 -15.28
N TYR A 34 -0.76 11.06 -14.63
CA TYR A 34 0.57 10.58 -15.02
C TYR A 34 0.91 9.15 -14.57
N PHE A 35 0.01 8.47 -13.87
CA PHE A 35 0.22 7.09 -13.39
C PHE A 35 1.51 6.93 -12.56
N LEU A 36 1.72 7.80 -11.58
CA LEU A 36 2.96 7.83 -10.80
C LEU A 36 3.13 6.66 -9.83
N HIS A 37 2.08 5.85 -9.62
CA HIS A 37 2.19 4.62 -8.86
C HIS A 37 2.41 3.42 -9.81
N PRO A 38 3.50 2.64 -9.67
CA PRO A 38 3.85 1.57 -10.61
C PRO A 38 2.80 0.45 -10.68
N ASP A 39 2.17 0.10 -9.57
CA ASP A 39 1.13 -0.94 -9.56
C ASP A 39 -0.13 -0.48 -10.33
N GLU A 40 -0.45 0.82 -10.32
CA GLU A 40 -1.54 1.37 -11.12
C GLU A 40 -1.25 1.24 -12.62
N ARG A 41 0.00 1.52 -13.03
CA ARG A 41 0.44 1.29 -14.43
C ARG A 41 0.23 -0.17 -14.84
N LEU A 42 0.55 -1.10 -13.95
CA LEU A 42 0.36 -2.53 -14.22
C LEU A 42 -1.11 -2.86 -14.48
N TYR A 43 -2.05 -2.39 -13.63
CA TYR A 43 -3.48 -2.62 -13.84
C TYR A 43 -4.01 -1.97 -15.11
N ILE A 44 -3.62 -0.73 -15.41
CA ILE A 44 -4.09 -0.01 -16.60
C ILE A 44 -3.53 -0.65 -17.88
N ASN A 45 -2.25 -1.01 -17.93
CA ASN A 45 -1.62 -1.66 -19.07
C ASN A 45 -2.26 -3.03 -19.40
N ASN A 46 -2.72 -3.77 -18.38
CA ASN A 46 -3.38 -5.07 -18.55
C ASN A 46 -4.93 -4.96 -18.57
N SER A 47 -5.48 -3.77 -18.73
CA SER A 47 -6.93 -3.53 -18.72
C SER A 47 -7.64 -3.81 -20.06
N ASN A 48 -6.90 -4.17 -21.11
CA ASN A 48 -7.49 -4.48 -22.42
C ASN A 48 -8.06 -5.90 -22.44
N ILE A 49 -9.06 -6.14 -21.58
CA ILE A 49 -9.76 -7.42 -21.45
C ILE A 49 -11.16 -7.31 -22.03
N SER A 50 -11.67 -8.41 -22.59
CA SER A 50 -13.03 -8.52 -23.13
C SER A 50 -13.66 -9.89 -22.80
N ILE A 51 -14.97 -9.95 -22.92
CA ILE A 51 -15.71 -11.22 -22.69
C ILE A 51 -15.45 -12.15 -23.87
N PRO A 52 -14.96 -13.39 -23.66
CA PRO A 52 -14.74 -14.37 -24.71
C PRO A 52 -16.05 -14.74 -25.40
N LYS A 53 -15.99 -15.01 -26.70
CA LYS A 53 -17.17 -15.30 -27.53
C LYS A 53 -17.54 -16.77 -27.53
N THR A 54 -16.60 -17.66 -27.23
CA THR A 54 -16.79 -19.11 -27.21
C THR A 54 -16.27 -19.72 -25.93
N LEU A 55 -16.75 -20.93 -25.60
CA LEU A 55 -16.23 -21.69 -24.45
C LEU A 55 -14.76 -22.09 -24.67
N GLU A 56 -14.36 -22.40 -25.90
CA GLU A 56 -12.98 -22.73 -26.25
C GLU A 56 -12.04 -21.55 -25.98
N GLU A 57 -12.42 -20.34 -26.42
CA GLU A 57 -11.70 -19.11 -26.10
C GLU A 57 -11.63 -18.88 -24.59
N PHE A 58 -12.73 -19.08 -23.85
CA PHE A 58 -12.76 -18.91 -22.39
C PHE A 58 -11.80 -19.86 -21.67
N LEU A 59 -11.67 -21.10 -22.14
CA LEU A 59 -10.79 -22.11 -21.50
C LEU A 59 -9.33 -21.99 -21.94
N SER A 60 -9.02 -21.17 -22.97
CA SER A 60 -7.67 -20.98 -23.48
C SER A 60 -6.84 -20.07 -22.54
N PRO A 61 -5.53 -20.35 -22.34
CA PRO A 61 -4.59 -19.39 -21.73
C PRO A 61 -4.55 -18.05 -22.47
N ASP A 62 -4.74 -18.05 -23.78
CA ASP A 62 -4.72 -16.85 -24.64
C ASP A 62 -6.07 -16.13 -24.71
N SER A 63 -6.98 -16.43 -23.80
CA SER A 63 -8.30 -15.82 -23.73
C SER A 63 -8.23 -14.30 -23.62
N SER A 64 -9.10 -13.61 -24.35
CA SER A 64 -9.29 -12.15 -24.24
C SER A 64 -9.70 -11.68 -22.84
N LEU A 65 -10.15 -12.55 -21.95
CA LEU A 65 -10.46 -12.26 -20.56
C LEU A 65 -9.26 -12.47 -19.63
N ASN A 66 -8.21 -13.18 -20.07
CA ASN A 66 -7.01 -13.37 -19.27
C ASN A 66 -6.21 -12.03 -19.20
N PRO A 67 -6.01 -11.44 -18.00
CA PRO A 67 -5.23 -10.22 -17.88
C PRO A 67 -3.72 -10.44 -18.08
N ASN A 68 -3.26 -11.67 -18.22
CA ASN A 68 -1.83 -12.03 -18.33
C ASN A 68 -0.98 -11.41 -17.20
N MET A 69 -1.55 -11.32 -16.00
CA MET A 69 -0.93 -10.69 -14.84
C MET A 69 -1.35 -11.46 -13.58
N PHE A 70 -0.39 -12.11 -12.94
CA PHE A 70 -0.64 -12.95 -11.75
C PHE A 70 0.10 -12.49 -10.50
N TYR A 71 0.81 -11.35 -10.52
CA TYR A 71 1.37 -10.71 -9.32
C TYR A 71 0.27 -10.32 -8.32
N TYR A 72 -0.88 -9.93 -8.85
CA TYR A 72 -2.14 -9.74 -8.14
C TYR A 72 -3.19 -10.68 -8.72
N GLY A 73 -4.29 -10.88 -8.00
CA GLY A 73 -5.42 -11.59 -8.56
C GLY A 73 -6.20 -10.73 -9.57
N PRO A 74 -6.99 -11.33 -10.45
CA PRO A 74 -7.72 -10.61 -11.50
C PRO A 74 -8.96 -9.85 -10.98
N LEU A 75 -9.49 -10.19 -9.79
CA LEU A 75 -10.72 -9.60 -9.27
C LEU A 75 -10.71 -8.07 -9.21
N PRO A 76 -9.66 -7.39 -8.72
CA PRO A 76 -9.65 -5.93 -8.71
C PRO A 76 -9.81 -5.34 -10.11
N LEU A 77 -9.07 -5.88 -11.09
CA LEU A 77 -9.15 -5.43 -12.48
C LEU A 77 -10.56 -5.61 -13.07
N TYR A 78 -11.18 -6.76 -12.81
CA TYR A 78 -12.56 -7.01 -13.25
C TYR A 78 -13.54 -6.03 -12.61
N LEU A 79 -13.42 -5.78 -11.30
CA LEU A 79 -14.25 -4.79 -10.60
C LEU A 79 -14.08 -3.38 -11.18
N TYR A 80 -12.85 -2.98 -11.45
CA TYR A 80 -12.55 -1.67 -12.03
C TYR A 80 -13.13 -1.52 -13.43
N LYS A 81 -12.94 -2.55 -14.27
CA LYS A 81 -13.45 -2.57 -15.65
C LYS A 81 -14.97 -2.55 -15.70
N ILE A 82 -15.63 -3.41 -14.90
CA ILE A 82 -17.09 -3.44 -14.79
C ILE A 82 -17.63 -2.10 -14.27
N SER A 83 -17.03 -1.55 -13.22
CA SER A 83 -17.44 -0.26 -12.66
C SER A 83 -17.29 0.87 -13.68
N ASN A 84 -16.21 0.90 -14.43
CA ASN A 84 -15.98 1.91 -15.47
C ASN A 84 -16.95 1.73 -16.65
N SER A 85 -17.18 0.51 -17.10
CA SER A 85 -18.02 0.26 -18.29
C SER A 85 -19.51 0.44 -18.06
N TYR A 86 -20.01 0.23 -16.83
CA TYR A 86 -21.45 0.18 -16.55
C TYR A 86 -21.93 1.19 -15.52
N ILE A 87 -21.08 1.72 -14.64
CA ILE A 87 -21.49 2.62 -13.55
C ILE A 87 -20.91 4.02 -13.75
N PHE A 88 -19.62 4.13 -14.00
CA PHE A 88 -18.86 5.39 -14.08
C PHE A 88 -18.34 5.65 -15.49
N THR A 89 -19.20 5.50 -16.49
CA THR A 89 -18.85 5.51 -17.92
C THR A 89 -18.24 6.83 -18.42
N SER A 90 -18.47 7.93 -17.73
CA SER A 90 -17.90 9.25 -18.05
C SER A 90 -16.51 9.51 -17.44
N MET A 91 -16.04 8.61 -16.57
CA MET A 91 -14.74 8.74 -15.92
C MET A 91 -13.67 7.92 -16.65
N SER A 92 -12.41 8.33 -16.55
CA SER A 92 -11.29 7.47 -16.99
C SER A 92 -11.21 6.22 -16.10
N LEU A 93 -10.65 5.15 -16.64
CA LEU A 93 -10.46 3.89 -15.88
C LEU A 93 -9.61 4.11 -14.63
N LEU A 94 -8.59 4.97 -14.68
CA LEU A 94 -7.76 5.32 -13.54
C LEU A 94 -8.59 5.92 -12.39
N ILE A 95 -9.40 6.94 -12.71
CA ILE A 95 -10.22 7.61 -11.68
C ILE A 95 -11.30 6.67 -11.15
N THR A 96 -11.92 5.86 -12.02
CA THR A 96 -12.89 4.84 -11.59
C THR A 96 -12.27 3.83 -10.64
N SER A 97 -11.09 3.33 -10.93
CA SER A 97 -10.44 2.33 -10.08
C SER A 97 -10.00 2.90 -8.73
N ARG A 98 -9.49 4.14 -8.69
CA ARG A 98 -9.21 4.85 -7.44
C ARG A 98 -10.49 5.10 -6.64
N LEU A 99 -11.59 5.46 -7.30
CA LEU A 99 -12.90 5.61 -6.65
C LEU A 99 -13.38 4.29 -6.03
N VAL A 100 -13.24 3.17 -6.73
CA VAL A 100 -13.58 1.85 -6.18
C VAL A 100 -12.74 1.52 -4.96
N SER A 101 -11.42 1.74 -4.99
CA SER A 101 -10.52 1.58 -3.83
C SER A 101 -10.96 2.44 -2.64
N ALA A 102 -11.29 3.72 -2.89
CA ALA A 102 -11.78 4.64 -1.87
C ALA A 102 -13.09 4.16 -1.24
N LEU A 103 -14.05 3.67 -2.04
CA LEU A 103 -15.32 3.14 -1.54
C LEU A 103 -15.13 1.93 -0.64
N PHE A 104 -14.26 0.97 -1.00
CA PHE A 104 -13.95 -0.17 -0.12
C PHE A 104 -13.31 0.27 1.20
N SER A 105 -12.41 1.26 1.18
CA SER A 105 -11.84 1.83 2.38
C SER A 105 -12.90 2.53 3.25
N ILE A 106 -13.84 3.27 2.65
CA ILE A 106 -14.96 3.92 3.37
C ILE A 106 -15.90 2.87 3.98
N PHE A 107 -16.27 1.82 3.23
CA PHE A 107 -17.13 0.74 3.74
C PHE A 107 -16.49 -0.07 4.86
N THR A 108 -15.17 -0.04 5.00
CA THR A 108 -14.49 -0.65 6.14
C THR A 108 -14.78 0.08 7.46
N ILE A 109 -14.98 1.40 7.45
CA ILE A 109 -15.23 2.21 8.67
C ILE A 109 -16.42 1.68 9.49
N PRO A 110 -17.64 1.49 8.92
CA PRO A 110 -18.77 0.93 9.66
C PRO A 110 -18.53 -0.52 10.10
N LEU A 111 -17.74 -1.33 9.38
CA LEU A 111 -17.40 -2.69 9.82
C LEU A 111 -16.56 -2.66 11.09
N ILE A 112 -15.57 -1.78 11.18
CA ILE A 112 -14.74 -1.61 12.37
C ILE A 112 -15.61 -1.18 13.58
N PHE A 113 -16.56 -0.24 13.36
CA PHE A 113 -17.54 0.12 14.38
C PHE A 113 -18.33 -1.10 14.86
N LEU A 114 -18.88 -1.90 13.92
CA LEU A 114 -19.70 -3.06 14.23
C LEU A 114 -18.92 -4.13 15.00
N ILE A 115 -17.66 -4.39 14.65
CA ILE A 115 -16.79 -5.33 15.36
C ILE A 115 -16.52 -4.84 16.78
N GLY A 116 -16.09 -3.60 16.95
CA GLY A 116 -15.82 -3.00 18.25
C GLY A 116 -17.05 -2.97 19.16
N ARG A 117 -18.22 -2.61 18.60
CA ARG A 117 -19.51 -2.65 19.31
C ARG A 117 -19.90 -4.08 19.72
N LYS A 118 -19.73 -5.05 18.81
CA LYS A 118 -20.13 -6.45 19.03
C LYS A 118 -19.31 -7.12 20.12
N ILE A 119 -18.00 -6.83 20.24
CA ILE A 119 -17.09 -7.45 21.20
C ILE A 119 -17.05 -6.69 22.53
N PHE A 120 -17.13 -5.36 22.50
CA PHE A 120 -16.94 -4.51 23.67
C PHE A 120 -18.15 -3.61 23.95
N SER A 121 -18.26 -2.47 23.25
CA SER A 121 -19.32 -1.48 23.46
C SER A 121 -19.41 -0.50 22.28
N GLU A 122 -20.49 0.29 22.21
CA GLU A 122 -20.65 1.35 21.22
C GLU A 122 -19.54 2.41 21.29
N LYS A 123 -19.09 2.77 22.52
CA LYS A 123 -17.96 3.71 22.71
C LYS A 123 -16.69 3.17 22.07
N VAL A 124 -16.36 1.90 22.29
CA VAL A 124 -15.19 1.27 21.66
C VAL A 124 -15.37 1.23 20.15
N GLY A 125 -16.55 0.86 19.64
CA GLY A 125 -16.83 0.84 18.22
C GLY A 125 -16.60 2.21 17.55
N LEU A 126 -17.15 3.30 18.14
CA LEU A 126 -16.97 4.66 17.61
C LEU A 126 -15.51 5.12 17.62
N LEU A 127 -14.78 4.87 18.71
CA LEU A 127 -13.37 5.22 18.82
C LEU A 127 -12.52 4.42 17.82
N SER A 128 -12.81 3.13 17.66
CA SER A 128 -12.12 2.29 16.67
C SER A 128 -12.37 2.76 15.23
N ALA A 129 -13.62 3.07 14.89
CA ALA A 129 -13.99 3.61 13.59
C ALA A 129 -13.28 4.95 13.32
N LEU A 130 -13.21 5.83 14.32
CA LEU A 130 -12.48 7.10 14.21
C LEU A 130 -10.98 6.86 13.97
N ILE A 131 -10.33 5.97 14.73
CA ILE A 131 -8.90 5.66 14.53
C ILE A 131 -8.64 5.10 13.13
N PHE A 132 -9.47 4.15 12.65
CA PHE A 132 -9.34 3.63 11.29
C PHE A 132 -9.54 4.73 10.23
N THR A 133 -10.49 5.64 10.46
CA THR A 133 -10.74 6.80 9.58
C THR A 133 -9.49 7.68 9.46
N LEU A 134 -8.74 7.84 10.54
CA LEU A 134 -7.56 8.70 10.66
C LEU A 134 -6.25 7.98 10.33
N SER A 135 -6.25 6.66 10.09
CA SER A 135 -5.04 5.91 9.76
C SER A 135 -4.48 6.34 8.41
N ILE A 136 -3.21 6.71 8.40
CA ILE A 136 -2.53 7.40 7.30
C ILE A 136 -2.55 6.57 6.02
N GLU A 137 -2.06 5.35 6.07
CA GLU A 137 -1.96 4.48 4.90
C GLU A 137 -3.33 4.02 4.38
N SER A 138 -4.37 3.96 5.24
CA SER A 138 -5.74 3.72 4.77
C SER A 138 -6.30 4.90 3.96
N ILE A 139 -5.83 6.13 4.23
CA ILE A 139 -6.12 7.30 3.40
C ILE A 139 -5.31 7.22 2.10
N GLN A 140 -4.03 6.90 2.19
CA GLN A 140 -3.11 6.81 1.06
C GLN A 140 -3.58 5.75 0.04
N TYR A 141 -3.82 4.50 0.47
CA TYR A 141 -4.27 3.43 -0.42
C TYR A 141 -5.72 3.59 -0.93
N ALA A 142 -6.50 4.48 -0.33
CA ALA A 142 -7.77 4.89 -0.92
C ALA A 142 -7.59 5.77 -2.18
N HIS A 143 -6.44 6.44 -2.32
CA HIS A 143 -6.10 7.23 -3.50
C HIS A 143 -5.37 6.43 -4.59
N PHE A 144 -5.05 5.17 -4.33
CA PHE A 144 -4.34 4.32 -5.28
C PHE A 144 -5.26 3.23 -5.86
N ASN A 145 -5.05 2.95 -7.13
CA ASN A 145 -5.65 1.80 -7.82
C ASN A 145 -4.86 0.53 -7.47
N THR A 146 -5.08 0.00 -6.26
CA THR A 146 -4.39 -1.19 -5.75
C THR A 146 -5.34 -2.12 -5.01
N THR A 147 -4.90 -3.34 -4.69
CA THR A 147 -5.71 -4.37 -4.00
C THR A 147 -5.94 -4.13 -2.53
N GLU A 148 -5.14 -3.30 -1.89
CA GLU A 148 -5.02 -3.22 -0.44
C GLU A 148 -6.33 -2.80 0.24
N SER A 149 -7.03 -1.78 -0.28
CA SER A 149 -8.32 -1.34 0.28
C SER A 149 -9.39 -2.44 0.19
N ILE A 150 -9.41 -3.22 -0.90
CA ILE A 150 -10.32 -4.35 -1.11
C ILE A 150 -10.03 -5.45 -0.09
N LEU A 151 -8.75 -5.80 0.10
CA LEU A 151 -8.33 -6.84 1.04
C LEU A 151 -8.66 -6.47 2.50
N VAL A 152 -8.44 -5.21 2.91
CA VAL A 152 -8.77 -4.73 4.26
C VAL A 152 -10.28 -4.80 4.52
N PHE A 153 -11.09 -4.45 3.53
CA PHE A 153 -12.54 -4.60 3.60
C PHE A 153 -12.96 -6.06 3.76
N LEU A 154 -12.46 -6.94 2.87
CA LEU A 154 -12.79 -8.37 2.89
C LEU A 154 -12.38 -9.02 4.21
N LEU A 155 -11.17 -8.74 4.70
CA LEU A 155 -10.68 -9.21 6.01
C LEU A 155 -11.60 -8.75 7.15
N SER A 156 -12.00 -7.47 7.15
CA SER A 156 -12.87 -6.90 8.18
C SER A 156 -14.26 -7.54 8.16
N LEU A 157 -14.80 -7.82 6.97
CA LEU A 157 -16.09 -8.47 6.82
C LEU A 157 -16.02 -9.95 7.23
N ILE A 158 -14.97 -10.67 6.84
CA ILE A 158 -14.71 -12.04 7.28
C ILE A 158 -14.57 -12.10 8.80
N LEU A 159 -13.80 -11.20 9.40
CA LEU A 159 -13.67 -11.09 10.86
C LEU A 159 -15.04 -10.88 11.54
N PHE A 160 -15.83 -9.94 11.03
CA PHE A 160 -17.17 -9.66 11.59
C PHE A 160 -18.09 -10.87 11.53
N LEU A 161 -18.16 -11.56 10.38
CA LEU A 161 -19.00 -12.73 10.20
C LEU A 161 -18.49 -13.92 11.02
N SER A 162 -17.18 -14.14 11.12
CA SER A 162 -16.59 -15.20 11.94
C SER A 162 -16.96 -15.04 13.43
N ILE A 163 -16.96 -13.80 13.93
CA ILE A 163 -17.43 -13.51 15.30
C ILE A 163 -18.94 -13.81 15.42
N LYS A 164 -19.74 -13.50 14.40
CA LYS A 164 -21.20 -13.77 14.40
C LYS A 164 -21.50 -15.27 14.40
N VAL A 165 -20.75 -16.07 13.65
CA VAL A 165 -20.87 -17.55 13.69
C VAL A 165 -20.90 -18.05 15.13
N VAL A 166 -19.88 -17.66 15.92
CA VAL A 166 -19.71 -18.15 17.28
C VAL A 166 -20.72 -17.49 18.25
N LYS A 167 -20.93 -16.17 18.12
CA LYS A 167 -21.76 -15.41 19.07
C LYS A 167 -23.26 -15.71 18.94
N GLU A 168 -23.71 -16.01 17.71
CA GLU A 168 -25.11 -16.28 17.39
C GLU A 168 -25.37 -17.79 17.19
N ASN A 169 -24.32 -18.62 17.31
CA ASN A 169 -24.35 -20.07 17.02
C ASN A 169 -25.04 -20.39 15.70
N ASN A 170 -24.79 -19.55 14.67
CA ASN A 170 -25.45 -19.65 13.38
C ASN A 170 -24.46 -20.07 12.29
N PHE A 171 -24.54 -21.33 11.89
CA PHE A 171 -23.67 -21.93 10.88
C PHE A 171 -23.92 -21.42 9.45
N PHE A 172 -25.09 -20.82 9.16
CA PHE A 172 -25.37 -20.25 7.82
C PHE A 172 -24.38 -19.15 7.43
N TYR A 173 -23.71 -18.51 8.38
CA TYR A 173 -22.64 -17.53 8.09
C TYR A 173 -21.41 -18.16 7.40
N PHE A 174 -21.25 -19.49 7.41
CA PHE A 174 -20.18 -20.14 6.64
C PHE A 174 -20.39 -20.06 5.13
N ILE A 175 -21.62 -19.86 4.66
CA ILE A 175 -21.91 -19.61 3.23
C ILE A 175 -21.22 -18.30 2.77
N PRO A 176 -21.57 -17.13 3.28
CA PRO A 176 -20.88 -15.91 2.88
C PRO A 176 -19.38 -15.92 3.23
N LEU A 177 -18.94 -16.58 4.29
CA LEU A 177 -17.53 -16.71 4.62
C LEU A 177 -16.74 -17.46 3.54
N GLY A 178 -17.29 -18.58 3.01
CA GLY A 178 -16.65 -19.32 1.91
C GLY A 178 -16.57 -18.46 0.64
N ILE A 179 -17.66 -17.79 0.29
CA ILE A 179 -17.69 -16.87 -0.86
C ILE A 179 -16.65 -15.75 -0.69
N LEU A 180 -16.61 -15.08 0.47
CA LEU A 180 -15.69 -13.99 0.73
C LEU A 180 -14.22 -14.44 0.74
N LEU A 181 -13.93 -15.66 1.19
CA LEU A 181 -12.56 -16.18 1.12
C LEU A 181 -12.14 -16.44 -0.33
N GLY A 182 -13.08 -16.93 -1.18
CA GLY A 182 -12.85 -17.04 -2.63
C GLY A 182 -12.62 -15.68 -3.29
N PHE A 183 -13.36 -14.64 -2.91
CA PHE A 183 -13.09 -13.25 -3.34
C PHE A 183 -11.70 -12.77 -2.90
N SER A 184 -11.32 -13.09 -1.66
CA SER A 184 -10.01 -12.69 -1.12
C SER A 184 -8.86 -13.35 -1.88
N TYR A 185 -8.99 -14.63 -2.22
CA TYR A 185 -8.07 -15.36 -3.09
C TYR A 185 -7.98 -14.73 -4.49
N ALA A 186 -9.14 -14.45 -5.11
CA ALA A 186 -9.19 -13.84 -6.43
C ALA A 186 -8.68 -12.38 -6.45
N ALA A 187 -8.68 -11.68 -5.32
CA ALA A 187 -8.06 -10.37 -5.18
C ALA A 187 -6.53 -10.47 -5.06
N LYS A 188 -6.03 -11.41 -4.27
CA LYS A 188 -4.60 -11.69 -4.10
C LYS A 188 -4.43 -13.04 -3.40
N ILE A 189 -3.48 -13.87 -3.84
CA ILE A 189 -3.26 -15.20 -3.25
C ILE A 189 -3.05 -15.14 -1.72
N THR A 190 -2.40 -14.08 -1.22
CA THR A 190 -2.22 -13.87 0.22
C THR A 190 -3.53 -13.65 0.98
N GLY A 191 -4.64 -13.34 0.29
CA GLY A 191 -5.98 -13.27 0.88
C GLY A 191 -6.46 -14.60 1.46
N LEU A 192 -5.87 -15.75 1.04
CA LEU A 192 -6.16 -17.05 1.65
C LEU A 192 -5.78 -17.10 3.14
N VAL A 193 -4.86 -16.28 3.62
CA VAL A 193 -4.51 -16.22 5.04
C VAL A 193 -5.69 -15.81 5.92
N PHE A 194 -6.72 -15.19 5.34
CA PHE A 194 -7.95 -14.83 6.06
C PHE A 194 -8.75 -16.06 6.52
N VAL A 195 -8.44 -17.26 6.01
CA VAL A 195 -8.98 -18.55 6.48
C VAL A 195 -8.77 -18.75 7.99
N ILE A 196 -7.78 -18.12 8.60
CA ILE A 196 -7.53 -18.17 10.05
C ILE A 196 -8.77 -17.75 10.84
N MET A 197 -9.55 -16.78 10.36
CA MET A 197 -10.75 -16.28 11.06
C MET A 197 -11.89 -17.32 11.11
N PRO A 198 -12.41 -17.86 9.98
CA PRO A 198 -13.41 -18.92 10.01
C PRO A 198 -12.87 -20.20 10.66
N SER A 199 -11.58 -20.55 10.50
CA SER A 199 -10.98 -21.70 11.20
C SER A 199 -11.03 -21.54 12.72
N LEU A 200 -10.79 -20.34 13.22
CA LEU A 200 -10.93 -20.05 14.65
C LEU A 200 -12.39 -20.24 15.11
N SER A 201 -13.38 -19.87 14.27
CA SER A 201 -14.79 -20.13 14.58
C SER A 201 -15.09 -21.62 14.65
N PHE A 202 -14.57 -22.42 13.71
CA PHE A 202 -14.72 -23.88 13.73
C PHE A 202 -14.09 -24.49 14.99
N LEU A 203 -12.88 -24.08 15.35
CA LEU A 203 -12.19 -24.55 16.57
C LEU A 203 -12.99 -24.21 17.85
N ILE A 204 -13.51 -23.00 17.96
CA ILE A 204 -14.31 -22.60 19.13
C ILE A 204 -15.59 -23.45 19.20
N LEU A 205 -16.30 -23.68 18.10
CA LEU A 205 -17.50 -24.50 18.06
C LEU A 205 -17.19 -25.97 18.39
N PHE A 206 -16.07 -26.50 17.90
CA PHE A 206 -15.59 -27.85 18.21
C PHE A 206 -15.36 -28.04 19.72
N PHE A 207 -14.64 -27.14 20.35
CA PHE A 207 -14.38 -27.21 21.79
C PHE A 207 -15.61 -26.87 22.65
N SER A 208 -16.62 -26.20 22.07
CA SER A 208 -17.92 -25.98 22.73
C SER A 208 -18.84 -27.21 22.68
N LYS A 209 -18.33 -28.36 22.20
CA LYS A 209 -19.07 -29.63 22.09
C LYS A 209 -20.30 -29.58 21.18
N GLU A 210 -20.27 -28.70 20.17
CA GLU A 210 -21.27 -28.70 19.11
C GLU A 210 -21.25 -30.02 18.32
N ASN A 211 -22.34 -30.34 17.63
CA ASN A 211 -22.47 -31.57 16.87
C ASN A 211 -21.39 -31.66 15.78
N LEU A 212 -20.48 -32.64 15.91
CA LEU A 212 -19.34 -32.83 15.00
C LEU A 212 -19.80 -33.02 13.52
N LYS A 213 -20.90 -33.78 13.28
CA LYS A 213 -21.42 -33.96 11.91
C LYS A 213 -21.82 -32.62 11.30
N LYS A 214 -22.42 -31.72 12.11
CA LYS A 214 -22.80 -30.38 11.69
C LYS A 214 -21.55 -29.53 11.39
N ILE A 215 -20.53 -29.59 12.24
CA ILE A 215 -19.26 -28.86 12.03
C ILE A 215 -18.60 -29.32 10.72
N PHE A 216 -18.45 -30.63 10.48
CA PHE A 216 -17.86 -31.15 9.26
C PHE A 216 -18.67 -30.80 8.02
N PHE A 217 -20.03 -30.91 8.08
CA PHE A 217 -20.90 -30.51 6.97
C PHE A 217 -20.69 -29.04 6.57
N TRP A 218 -20.72 -28.12 7.52
CA TRP A 218 -20.54 -26.70 7.23
C TRP A 218 -19.11 -26.35 6.85
N GLY A 219 -18.11 -27.07 7.38
CA GLY A 219 -16.73 -26.99 6.93
C GLY A 219 -16.56 -27.37 5.47
N PHE A 220 -17.22 -28.45 5.05
CA PHE A 220 -17.24 -28.90 3.66
C PHE A 220 -17.91 -27.87 2.73
N ILE A 221 -19.10 -27.36 3.11
CA ILE A 221 -19.78 -26.29 2.36
C ILE A 221 -18.90 -25.04 2.22
N PHE A 222 -18.27 -24.61 3.31
CA PHE A 222 -17.34 -23.49 3.30
C PHE A 222 -16.19 -23.69 2.30
N LEU A 223 -15.54 -24.85 2.31
CA LEU A 223 -14.43 -25.17 1.41
C LEU A 223 -14.88 -25.22 -0.06
N ILE A 224 -16.02 -25.86 -0.34
CA ILE A 224 -16.58 -25.93 -1.70
C ILE A 224 -16.88 -24.51 -2.22
N LEU A 225 -17.55 -23.68 -1.43
CA LEU A 225 -17.88 -22.31 -1.84
C LEU A 225 -16.63 -21.47 -2.05
N THR A 226 -15.60 -21.66 -1.22
CA THR A 226 -14.31 -20.99 -1.42
C THR A 226 -13.68 -21.39 -2.76
N ALA A 227 -13.63 -22.70 -3.05
CA ALA A 227 -13.05 -23.21 -4.29
C ALA A 227 -13.84 -22.75 -5.53
N ILE A 228 -15.17 -22.92 -5.52
CA ILE A 228 -16.02 -22.50 -6.64
C ILE A 228 -15.88 -21.00 -6.91
N THR A 229 -15.99 -20.18 -5.86
CA THR A 229 -15.88 -18.72 -6.01
C THR A 229 -14.48 -18.31 -6.48
N GLY A 230 -13.43 -18.93 -5.94
CA GLY A 230 -12.06 -18.68 -6.36
C GLY A 230 -11.84 -18.99 -7.84
N VAL A 231 -12.32 -20.15 -8.30
CA VAL A 231 -12.20 -20.56 -9.71
C VAL A 231 -13.01 -19.66 -10.65
N ILE A 232 -14.23 -19.30 -10.28
CA ILE A 232 -15.07 -18.42 -11.11
C ILE A 232 -14.45 -17.03 -11.26
N LEU A 233 -13.87 -16.49 -10.19
CA LEU A 233 -13.35 -15.13 -10.18
C LEU A 233 -11.88 -15.04 -10.63
N ALA A 234 -11.15 -16.15 -10.64
CA ALA A 234 -9.75 -16.21 -11.07
C ALA A 234 -9.48 -17.46 -11.94
N PRO A 235 -10.22 -17.66 -13.06
CA PRO A 235 -10.16 -18.89 -13.84
C PRO A 235 -8.79 -19.14 -14.45
N TYR A 236 -8.06 -18.10 -14.86
CA TYR A 236 -6.75 -18.23 -15.52
C TYR A 236 -5.60 -18.58 -14.58
N GLN A 237 -5.81 -18.53 -13.26
CA GLN A 237 -4.89 -19.16 -12.32
C GLN A 237 -4.89 -20.70 -12.44
N ILE A 238 -5.92 -21.26 -13.11
CA ILE A 238 -6.02 -22.70 -13.45
C ILE A 238 -5.74 -22.93 -14.93
N PHE A 239 -6.38 -22.17 -15.82
CA PHE A 239 -6.25 -22.39 -17.27
C PHE A 239 -4.89 -21.98 -17.82
N ASP A 240 -4.22 -21.02 -17.17
CA ASP A 240 -2.83 -20.61 -17.45
C ASP A 240 -1.93 -20.91 -16.23
N LEU A 241 -2.04 -22.11 -15.69
CA LEU A 241 -1.38 -22.54 -14.46
C LEU A 241 0.14 -22.39 -14.52
N SER A 242 0.74 -22.67 -15.66
CA SER A 242 2.21 -22.59 -15.83
C SER A 242 2.74 -21.16 -15.67
N HIS A 243 2.05 -20.18 -16.23
CA HIS A 243 2.39 -18.77 -16.09
C HIS A 243 2.12 -18.28 -14.65
N PHE A 244 0.94 -18.61 -14.11
CA PHE A 244 0.62 -18.29 -12.72
C PHE A 244 1.69 -18.80 -11.74
N LEU A 245 2.11 -20.06 -11.85
CA LEU A 245 3.12 -20.62 -10.94
C LEU A 245 4.49 -19.93 -11.08
N ARG A 246 4.92 -19.59 -12.30
CA ARG A 246 6.18 -18.86 -12.51
C ARG A 246 6.15 -17.47 -11.86
N GLU A 247 5.07 -16.72 -12.02
CA GLU A 247 4.94 -15.40 -11.39
C GLU A 247 4.87 -15.51 -9.86
N GLN A 248 4.17 -16.52 -9.33
CA GLN A 248 4.12 -16.75 -7.88
C GLN A 248 5.49 -17.16 -7.32
N GLU A 249 6.25 -18.00 -8.02
CA GLU A 249 7.62 -18.35 -7.62
C GLU A 249 8.53 -17.11 -7.60
N TYR A 250 8.45 -16.27 -8.62
CA TYR A 250 9.19 -15.02 -8.66
C TYR A 250 8.83 -14.10 -7.48
N MET A 251 7.53 -13.88 -7.23
CA MET A 251 7.06 -13.01 -6.15
C MET A 251 7.43 -13.55 -4.76
N GLN A 252 7.36 -14.87 -4.57
CA GLN A 252 7.86 -15.51 -3.34
C GLN A 252 9.37 -15.32 -3.22
N GLY A 253 10.11 -15.53 -4.33
CA GLY A 253 11.56 -15.34 -4.36
C GLY A 253 11.95 -13.91 -3.97
N VAL A 254 11.24 -12.89 -4.43
CA VAL A 254 11.43 -11.48 -4.04
C VAL A 254 11.07 -11.28 -2.56
N THR A 255 9.94 -11.82 -2.12
CA THR A 255 9.46 -11.65 -0.73
C THR A 255 10.44 -12.22 0.29
N TYR A 256 11.03 -13.38 0.00
CA TYR A 256 11.98 -14.06 0.88
C TYR A 256 13.46 -13.74 0.59
N GLY A 257 13.75 -12.90 -0.40
CA GLY A 257 15.11 -12.46 -0.74
C GLY A 257 15.96 -13.47 -1.54
N LYS A 258 15.32 -14.49 -2.17
CA LYS A 258 15.96 -15.35 -3.17
C LYS A 258 16.30 -14.54 -4.43
N TYR A 259 15.40 -13.66 -4.84
CA TYR A 259 15.59 -12.69 -5.91
C TYR A 259 15.57 -11.29 -5.29
N LYS A 260 16.59 -10.51 -5.59
CA LYS A 260 16.78 -9.15 -5.05
C LYS A 260 16.78 -8.11 -6.17
N PRO A 261 15.62 -7.81 -6.79
CA PRO A 261 15.56 -6.73 -7.77
C PRO A 261 15.97 -5.39 -7.12
N PRO A 262 16.48 -4.42 -7.90
CA PRO A 262 17.07 -3.19 -7.39
C PRO A 262 16.24 -2.45 -6.36
N PHE A 263 14.93 -2.37 -6.56
CA PHE A 263 14.00 -1.69 -5.63
C PHE A 263 13.79 -2.43 -4.29
N THR A 264 14.42 -3.59 -4.06
CA THR A 264 14.35 -4.33 -2.79
C THR A 264 15.64 -4.29 -1.97
N ILE A 265 16.75 -3.83 -2.55
CA ILE A 265 18.04 -3.80 -1.85
C ILE A 265 18.06 -2.84 -0.65
N ILE A 266 17.09 -1.94 -0.57
CA ILE A 266 16.85 -1.08 0.59
C ILE A 266 16.63 -1.88 1.89
N TYR A 267 16.13 -3.11 1.78
CA TYR A 267 15.86 -3.99 2.93
C TYR A 267 17.06 -4.84 3.35
N GLU A 268 18.18 -4.75 2.61
CA GLU A 268 19.42 -5.47 2.96
C GLU A 268 19.90 -5.05 4.36
N GLY A 269 20.23 -6.03 5.20
CA GLY A 269 20.65 -5.77 6.58
C GLY A 269 19.55 -5.25 7.53
N SER A 270 18.30 -5.02 7.06
CA SER A 270 17.22 -4.58 7.93
C SER A 270 16.82 -5.66 8.94
N ILE A 271 16.67 -5.28 10.21
CA ILE A 271 16.33 -6.20 11.30
C ILE A 271 14.87 -6.65 11.18
N PRO A 272 14.58 -7.97 11.03
CA PRO A 272 13.22 -8.49 11.03
C PRO A 272 12.42 -8.00 12.24
N TYR A 273 11.12 -7.83 12.08
CA TYR A 273 10.16 -7.31 13.06
C TYR A 273 10.45 -5.87 13.53
N LEU A 274 11.71 -5.51 13.81
CA LEU A 274 12.05 -4.17 14.30
C LEU A 274 11.85 -3.10 13.23
N PHE A 275 12.23 -3.40 11.99
CA PHE A 275 12.07 -2.47 10.87
C PHE A 275 10.60 -2.03 10.70
N PRO A 276 9.61 -2.94 10.56
CA PRO A 276 8.21 -2.51 10.45
C PRO A 276 7.67 -1.82 11.71
N LEU A 277 8.15 -2.16 12.91
CA LEU A 277 7.71 -1.51 14.16
C LEU A 277 8.21 -0.07 14.29
N ILE A 278 9.34 0.28 13.66
CA ILE A 278 9.98 1.61 13.80
C ILE A 278 9.78 2.45 12.53
N GLN A 279 9.97 1.87 11.35
CA GLN A 279 10.03 2.63 10.10
C GLN A 279 8.73 2.54 9.27
N ILE A 280 7.80 1.63 9.60
CA ILE A 280 6.55 1.50 8.87
C ILE A 280 5.36 1.90 9.74
N LEU A 281 5.02 1.13 10.75
CA LEU A 281 3.77 1.27 11.49
C LEU A 281 3.56 2.64 12.17
N PRO A 282 4.57 3.32 12.74
CA PRO A 282 4.37 4.66 13.29
C PRO A 282 3.99 5.70 12.23
N PHE A 283 4.56 5.61 11.02
CA PHE A 283 4.27 6.54 9.92
C PHE A 283 2.95 6.22 9.23
N THR A 284 2.66 4.94 8.99
CA THR A 284 1.52 4.49 8.20
C THR A 284 0.23 4.42 9.01
N PHE A 285 0.29 4.05 10.29
CA PHE A 285 -0.88 4.01 11.17
C PHE A 285 -1.07 5.30 11.98
N GLY A 286 0.01 6.01 12.25
CA GLY A 286 0.06 7.29 12.96
C GLY A 286 0.81 7.23 14.29
N PHE A 287 1.64 8.25 14.54
CA PHE A 287 2.57 8.31 15.67
C PHE A 287 1.92 8.16 17.06
N LEU A 288 0.69 8.65 17.23
CA LEU A 288 -0.07 8.50 18.48
C LEU A 288 -0.97 7.26 18.45
N ALA A 289 -1.55 6.92 17.30
CA ALA A 289 -2.47 5.80 17.18
C ALA A 289 -1.75 4.46 17.37
N PHE A 290 -0.53 4.32 16.86
CA PHE A 290 0.24 3.08 16.98
C PHE A 290 0.60 2.72 18.43
N PRO A 291 1.21 3.57 19.25
CA PRO A 291 1.43 3.26 20.67
C PRO A 291 0.13 2.98 21.44
N LEU A 292 -0.94 3.71 21.15
CA LEU A 292 -2.26 3.44 21.75
C LEU A 292 -2.78 2.04 21.38
N SER A 293 -2.50 1.57 20.17
CA SER A 293 -2.88 0.21 19.77
C SER A 293 -2.12 -0.86 20.58
N LEU A 294 -0.84 -0.67 20.83
CA LEU A 294 -0.04 -1.59 21.67
C LEU A 294 -0.54 -1.64 23.12
N ILE A 295 -0.89 -0.48 23.69
CA ILE A 295 -1.52 -0.41 25.01
C ILE A 295 -2.86 -1.17 25.00
N GLY A 296 -3.66 -0.98 23.95
CA GLY A 296 -4.94 -1.68 23.80
C GLY A 296 -4.80 -3.19 23.67
N LEU A 297 -3.79 -3.67 22.94
CA LEU A 297 -3.47 -5.11 22.87
C LEU A 297 -3.17 -5.68 24.28
N ILE A 298 -2.34 -5.00 25.06
CA ILE A 298 -2.03 -5.42 26.43
C ILE A 298 -3.32 -5.51 27.28
N ILE A 299 -4.22 -4.52 27.17
CA ILE A 299 -5.51 -4.52 27.87
C ILE A 299 -6.37 -5.72 27.43
N ILE A 300 -6.43 -6.01 26.13
CA ILE A 300 -7.19 -7.13 25.56
C ILE A 300 -6.63 -8.47 26.06
N ILE A 301 -5.30 -8.65 26.04
CA ILE A 301 -4.64 -9.87 26.54
C ILE A 301 -4.94 -10.07 28.03
N LYS A 302 -4.75 -9.04 28.86
CA LYS A 302 -5.09 -9.10 30.30
C LYS A 302 -6.57 -9.46 30.52
N LYS A 303 -7.46 -8.86 29.73
CA LYS A 303 -8.90 -9.18 29.80
C LYS A 303 -9.18 -10.62 29.39
N TYR A 304 -8.52 -11.15 28.35
CA TYR A 304 -8.64 -12.56 27.97
C TYR A 304 -8.19 -13.50 29.09
N ILE A 305 -7.02 -13.25 29.69
CA ILE A 305 -6.48 -14.08 30.78
C ILE A 305 -7.45 -14.12 31.96
N ASN A 306 -7.99 -12.96 32.38
CA ASN A 306 -8.83 -12.83 33.58
C ASN A 306 -10.26 -13.35 33.35
N GLN A 307 -10.85 -13.11 32.16
CA GLN A 307 -12.27 -13.39 31.90
C GLN A 307 -12.50 -14.59 30.98
N LYS A 308 -11.44 -15.14 30.37
CA LYS A 308 -11.51 -16.23 29.37
C LYS A 308 -12.52 -15.96 28.25
N ASN A 309 -12.70 -14.67 27.90
CA ASN A 309 -13.61 -14.30 26.83
C ASN A 309 -13.05 -14.70 25.47
N ILE A 310 -13.54 -15.80 24.91
CA ILE A 310 -13.07 -16.42 23.67
C ILE A 310 -13.16 -15.52 22.44
N TYR A 311 -14.10 -14.54 22.43
CA TYR A 311 -14.21 -13.59 21.30
C TYR A 311 -12.99 -12.69 21.15
N LEU A 312 -12.20 -12.49 22.21
CA LEU A 312 -10.96 -11.72 22.17
C LEU A 312 -9.87 -12.42 21.36
N LEU A 313 -9.95 -13.75 21.19
CA LEU A 313 -9.02 -14.52 20.37
C LEU A 313 -9.03 -14.07 18.90
N PHE A 314 -10.19 -13.66 18.37
CA PHE A 314 -10.29 -13.10 17.03
C PHE A 314 -9.44 -11.84 16.83
N LEU A 315 -9.25 -11.05 17.90
CA LEU A 315 -8.44 -9.83 17.87
C LEU A 315 -6.97 -10.07 18.19
N ILE A 316 -6.60 -11.26 18.65
CA ILE A 316 -5.22 -11.59 19.09
C ILE A 316 -4.55 -12.49 18.08
N ILE A 317 -5.19 -13.60 17.68
CA ILE A 317 -4.53 -14.70 16.96
C ILE A 317 -4.09 -14.24 15.56
N PHE A 318 -5.01 -13.70 14.75
CA PHE A 318 -4.66 -13.33 13.38
C PHE A 318 -3.54 -12.28 13.31
N PRO A 319 -3.64 -11.11 13.98
CA PRO A 319 -2.63 -10.09 13.82
C PRO A 319 -1.26 -10.54 14.34
N LEU A 320 -1.21 -11.37 15.40
CA LEU A 320 0.05 -11.91 15.89
C LEU A 320 0.65 -12.94 14.91
N LEU A 321 -0.14 -13.87 14.39
CA LEU A 321 0.32 -14.85 13.40
C LEU A 321 0.75 -14.15 12.11
N TYR A 322 -0.06 -13.20 11.63
CA TYR A 322 0.26 -12.47 10.40
C TYR A 322 1.54 -11.65 10.58
N PHE A 323 1.69 -10.92 11.68
CA PHE A 323 2.90 -10.13 11.94
C PHE A 323 4.12 -11.03 12.16
N SER A 324 3.97 -12.20 12.81
CA SER A 324 5.06 -13.17 12.96
C SER A 324 5.53 -13.71 11.61
N TRP A 325 4.64 -13.84 10.65
CA TRP A 325 4.95 -14.28 9.29
C TRP A 325 5.53 -13.15 8.45
N ALA A 326 4.78 -12.05 8.29
CA ALA A 326 5.16 -10.94 7.41
C ALA A 326 6.35 -10.13 7.94
N GLY A 327 6.51 -10.00 9.25
CA GLY A 327 7.62 -9.26 9.87
C GLY A 327 9.00 -9.89 9.64
N ASN A 328 9.02 -11.17 9.27
CA ASN A 328 10.26 -11.89 8.94
C ASN A 328 10.62 -11.85 7.44
N TRP A 329 9.75 -11.30 6.57
CA TRP A 329 10.03 -11.22 5.15
C TRP A 329 11.27 -10.35 4.88
N TYR A 330 11.98 -10.67 3.79
CA TYR A 330 13.08 -9.83 3.31
C TYR A 330 12.52 -8.51 2.77
N ALA A 331 11.59 -8.54 1.80
CA ALA A 331 10.92 -7.35 1.32
C ALA A 331 9.85 -6.90 2.32
N LYS A 332 9.96 -5.65 2.82
CA LYS A 332 9.15 -5.11 3.93
C LYS A 332 8.32 -3.90 3.50
N TYR A 333 7.68 -3.97 2.32
CA TYR A 333 6.83 -2.86 1.85
C TYR A 333 5.75 -2.49 2.86
N ALA A 334 5.51 -1.20 3.03
CA ALA A 334 4.48 -0.66 3.93
C ALA A 334 3.12 -1.33 3.72
N ARG A 335 2.69 -1.53 2.45
CA ARG A 335 1.42 -2.17 2.06
C ARG A 335 1.19 -3.56 2.66
N TYR A 336 2.21 -4.28 3.05
CA TYR A 336 2.04 -5.60 3.66
C TYR A 336 1.43 -5.51 5.05
N TYR A 337 1.63 -4.41 5.75
CA TYR A 337 1.18 -4.25 7.14
C TYR A 337 -0.22 -3.61 7.27
N ILE A 338 -0.81 -3.12 6.18
CA ILE A 338 -2.15 -2.51 6.21
C ILE A 338 -3.24 -3.50 6.66
N LEU A 339 -3.04 -4.81 6.47
CA LEU A 339 -3.95 -5.86 6.94
C LEU A 339 -4.04 -5.94 8.47
N LEU A 340 -3.09 -5.34 9.20
CA LEU A 340 -3.16 -5.21 10.66
C LEU A 340 -4.08 -4.06 11.11
N PHE A 341 -4.39 -3.08 10.25
CA PHE A 341 -5.04 -1.83 10.64
C PHE A 341 -6.44 -2.00 11.25
N PRO A 342 -7.30 -2.92 10.79
CA PRO A 342 -8.56 -3.23 11.47
C PRO A 342 -8.37 -3.57 12.94
N PHE A 343 -7.34 -4.35 13.26
CA PHE A 343 -7.02 -4.81 14.61
C PHE A 343 -6.38 -3.69 15.44
N LEU A 344 -5.39 -2.99 14.87
CA LEU A 344 -4.74 -1.85 15.50
C LEU A 344 -5.76 -0.76 15.87
N ALA A 345 -6.73 -0.49 14.98
CA ALA A 345 -7.80 0.48 15.24
C ALA A 345 -8.70 0.06 16.40
N ILE A 346 -9.08 -1.23 16.48
CA ILE A 346 -9.87 -1.76 17.58
C ILE A 346 -9.08 -1.73 18.89
N TRP A 347 -7.79 -2.11 18.86
CA TRP A 347 -6.93 -2.06 20.04
C TRP A 347 -6.79 -0.63 20.56
N ALA A 348 -6.49 0.35 19.67
CA ALA A 348 -6.42 1.76 20.05
C ALA A 348 -7.77 2.28 20.61
N GLY A 349 -8.89 1.88 20.01
CA GLY A 349 -10.23 2.20 20.50
C GLY A 349 -10.49 1.66 21.91
N VAL A 350 -10.00 0.46 22.21
CA VAL A 350 -10.07 -0.12 23.58
C VAL A 350 -9.22 0.70 24.54
N ALA A 351 -7.98 1.07 24.18
CA ALA A 351 -7.13 1.91 25.04
C ALA A 351 -7.80 3.27 25.33
N LEU A 352 -8.23 3.97 24.28
CA LEU A 352 -8.92 5.26 24.41
C LEU A 352 -10.18 5.18 25.25
N SER A 353 -10.95 4.08 25.15
CA SER A 353 -12.19 3.90 25.91
C SER A 353 -11.99 3.90 27.43
N LYS A 354 -10.78 3.60 27.91
CA LYS A 354 -10.38 3.58 29.32
C LYS A 354 -9.97 4.95 29.87
N LEU A 355 -9.75 5.92 28.98
CA LEU A 355 -9.34 7.26 29.39
C LEU A 355 -10.54 8.07 29.89
N LYS A 356 -10.27 9.01 30.83
CA LYS A 356 -11.23 10.03 31.24
C LYS A 356 -11.53 10.97 30.05
N ASN A 357 -12.70 11.55 30.02
CA ASN A 357 -13.14 12.42 28.92
C ASN A 357 -12.19 13.59 28.65
N ILE A 358 -11.55 14.15 29.68
CA ILE A 358 -10.59 15.25 29.52
C ILE A 358 -9.37 14.82 28.65
N TYR A 359 -8.86 13.60 28.80
CA TYR A 359 -7.76 13.10 27.96
C TYR A 359 -8.22 12.82 26.53
N LEU A 360 -9.48 12.40 26.34
CA LEU A 360 -10.05 12.24 24.99
C LEU A 360 -10.18 13.59 24.28
N LEU A 361 -10.57 14.66 25.00
CA LEU A 361 -10.63 16.01 24.45
C LEU A 361 -9.28 16.54 23.98
N LEU A 362 -8.18 16.06 24.57
CA LEU A 362 -6.82 16.43 24.17
C LEU A 362 -6.28 15.53 23.04
N LEU A 363 -6.49 14.21 23.13
CA LEU A 363 -5.88 13.25 22.20
C LEU A 363 -6.61 13.18 20.84
N ILE A 364 -7.94 13.29 20.81
CA ILE A 364 -8.69 13.20 19.55
C ILE A 364 -8.31 14.33 18.59
N PRO A 365 -8.21 15.61 18.99
CA PRO A 365 -7.70 16.66 18.11
C PRO A 365 -6.28 16.39 17.59
N LEU A 366 -5.37 15.88 18.43
CA LEU A 366 -4.01 15.55 17.99
C LEU A 366 -3.99 14.41 16.96
N LEU A 367 -4.83 13.40 17.12
CA LEU A 367 -5.00 12.33 16.14
C LEU A 367 -5.56 12.87 14.81
N ILE A 368 -6.55 13.76 14.88
CA ILE A 368 -7.14 14.41 13.68
C ILE A 368 -6.09 15.28 12.99
N ILE A 369 -5.35 16.09 13.75
CA ILE A 369 -4.30 16.95 13.20
C ILE A 369 -3.25 16.13 12.45
N ASN A 370 -2.81 14.99 13.02
CA ASN A 370 -1.85 14.10 12.37
C ASN A 370 -2.36 13.61 11.00
N ALA A 371 -3.62 13.18 10.92
CA ALA A 371 -4.23 12.74 9.67
C ALA A 371 -4.41 13.89 8.66
N LEU A 372 -4.79 15.09 9.13
CA LEU A 372 -4.95 16.27 8.29
C LEU A 372 -3.61 16.75 7.73
N PHE A 373 -2.53 16.66 8.50
CA PHE A 373 -1.19 16.98 7.99
C PHE A 373 -0.77 16.06 6.83
N PHE A 374 -1.03 14.77 6.95
CA PHE A 374 -0.81 13.85 5.84
C PHE A 374 -1.74 14.14 4.65
N PHE A 375 -3.03 14.35 4.91
CA PHE A 375 -4.03 14.63 3.86
C PHE A 375 -3.67 15.85 3.00
N ARG A 376 -2.89 16.81 3.53
CA ARG A 376 -2.40 17.96 2.77
C ARG A 376 -1.65 17.58 1.49
N ILE A 377 -1.06 16.38 1.42
CA ILE A 377 -0.40 15.87 0.20
C ILE A 377 -1.37 15.97 -1.00
N TYR A 378 -2.62 15.62 -0.80
CA TYR A 378 -3.64 15.64 -1.85
C TYR A 378 -4.27 17.02 -2.10
N MET A 379 -3.99 18.00 -1.24
CA MET A 379 -4.44 19.39 -1.42
C MET A 379 -3.49 20.21 -2.31
N PHE A 380 -2.27 19.73 -2.53
CA PHE A 380 -1.25 20.36 -3.36
C PHE A 380 -0.91 19.47 -4.55
N PRO A 381 -0.41 20.06 -5.67
CA PRO A 381 0.07 19.27 -6.78
C PRO A 381 1.22 18.35 -6.37
N ASN A 382 1.29 17.15 -6.96
CA ASN A 382 2.40 16.23 -6.74
C ASN A 382 3.75 16.89 -7.06
N THR A 383 4.78 16.57 -6.30
CA THR A 383 6.11 17.18 -6.41
C THR A 383 6.75 16.94 -7.78
N ARG A 384 6.58 15.75 -8.39
CA ARG A 384 7.07 15.45 -9.75
C ARG A 384 6.33 16.27 -10.81
N VAL A 385 5.02 16.46 -10.65
CA VAL A 385 4.20 17.31 -11.53
C VAL A 385 4.66 18.76 -11.43
N THR A 386 4.83 19.27 -10.21
CA THR A 386 5.32 20.63 -9.97
C THR A 386 6.74 20.83 -10.52
N ALA A 387 7.63 19.88 -10.30
CA ALA A 387 8.99 19.91 -10.85
C ALA A 387 8.98 19.91 -12.39
N SER A 388 8.13 19.10 -13.02
CA SER A 388 8.00 19.05 -14.48
C SER A 388 7.53 20.39 -15.06
N HIS A 389 6.56 21.04 -14.45
CA HIS A 389 6.13 22.38 -14.84
C HIS A 389 7.28 23.38 -14.73
N TRP A 390 8.04 23.35 -13.63
CA TRP A 390 9.18 24.23 -13.44
C TRP A 390 10.27 23.99 -14.51
N ILE A 391 10.59 22.72 -14.84
CA ILE A 391 11.56 22.35 -15.87
C ILE A 391 11.15 22.93 -17.22
N TYR A 392 9.88 22.75 -17.63
CA TYR A 392 9.39 23.31 -18.89
C TYR A 392 9.43 24.85 -18.92
N GLN A 393 9.28 25.52 -17.80
CA GLN A 393 9.34 26.97 -17.73
C GLN A 393 10.76 27.52 -17.71
N ASN A 394 11.69 26.88 -17.00
CA ASN A 394 12.99 27.45 -16.62
C ASN A 394 14.17 26.86 -17.37
N ILE A 395 14.06 25.66 -17.95
CA ILE A 395 15.13 25.01 -18.73
C ILE A 395 14.88 25.23 -20.22
N SER A 396 15.94 25.59 -20.97
CA SER A 396 15.87 25.79 -22.43
C SER A 396 15.70 24.44 -23.14
N SER A 397 15.05 24.44 -24.31
CA SER A 397 14.98 23.27 -25.19
C SER A 397 16.38 22.73 -25.58
N ASN A 398 16.42 21.48 -26.01
CA ASN A 398 17.62 20.78 -26.47
C ASN A 398 18.71 20.58 -25.40
N LYS A 399 18.35 20.73 -24.12
CA LYS A 399 19.24 20.38 -23.02
C LYS A 399 19.24 18.88 -22.76
N ILE A 400 20.37 18.36 -22.29
CA ILE A 400 20.56 16.96 -21.92
C ILE A 400 20.28 16.83 -20.42
N ILE A 401 19.29 16.01 -20.09
CA ILE A 401 18.87 15.75 -18.70
C ILE A 401 19.19 14.29 -18.35
N ALA A 402 20.09 14.10 -17.38
CA ALA A 402 20.32 12.80 -16.78
C ALA A 402 19.29 12.52 -15.68
N SER A 403 18.89 11.27 -15.56
CA SER A 403 18.01 10.74 -14.50
C SER A 403 18.48 9.36 -14.06
N GLU A 404 18.04 8.91 -12.91
CA GLU A 404 18.31 7.56 -12.41
C GLU A 404 17.44 6.54 -13.15
N HIS A 405 18.05 5.46 -13.67
CA HIS A 405 17.30 4.30 -14.15
C HIS A 405 16.56 3.64 -12.97
N TRP A 406 15.37 3.13 -13.15
CA TRP A 406 14.45 2.57 -12.15
C TRP A 406 13.63 3.60 -11.35
N ASP A 407 13.69 4.89 -11.70
CA ASP A 407 12.74 5.89 -11.21
C ASP A 407 12.10 6.65 -12.39
N ASP A 408 11.07 7.43 -12.13
CA ASP A 408 10.36 8.18 -13.19
C ASP A 408 11.23 9.33 -13.70
N PRO A 409 11.63 9.35 -14.98
CA PRO A 409 12.42 10.45 -15.54
C PRO A 409 11.57 11.73 -15.63
N LEU A 410 12.17 12.87 -15.32
CA LEU A 410 11.55 14.17 -15.43
C LEU A 410 12.18 15.01 -16.55
N PRO A 411 11.39 15.89 -17.22
CA PRO A 411 9.98 16.20 -16.95
C PRO A 411 9.03 15.12 -17.45
N LEU A 412 7.89 14.99 -16.78
CA LEU A 412 6.79 14.11 -17.22
C LEU A 412 6.28 14.59 -18.59
N SER A 413 5.99 13.63 -19.49
CA SER A 413 5.50 13.93 -20.83
C SER A 413 4.14 14.64 -20.77
N ARG A 414 3.98 15.75 -21.48
CA ARG A 414 2.67 16.41 -21.65
C ARG A 414 1.96 15.88 -22.88
N SER A 415 0.68 15.62 -22.75
CA SER A 415 -0.18 15.23 -23.86
C SER A 415 -0.82 16.43 -24.59
N ASP A 416 -0.64 17.67 -24.09
CA ASP A 416 -1.33 18.86 -24.57
C ASP A 416 -0.52 19.59 -25.64
N ASN A 417 -1.23 20.08 -26.65
CA ASN A 417 -0.75 20.64 -27.93
C ASN A 417 0.08 21.95 -27.87
N ASP A 418 0.58 22.36 -26.71
CA ASP A 418 1.47 23.52 -26.64
C ASP A 418 2.89 23.13 -27.10
N GLN A 419 3.64 24.07 -27.67
CA GLN A 419 5.02 23.90 -28.13
C GLN A 419 5.87 23.28 -27.02
N VAL A 420 5.93 21.96 -27.01
CA VAL A 420 6.61 21.19 -25.96
C VAL A 420 8.10 21.33 -26.18
N LYS A 421 8.80 21.96 -25.21
CA LYS A 421 10.26 21.91 -25.18
C LYS A 421 10.72 20.46 -25.20
N THR A 422 11.66 20.15 -26.06
CA THR A 422 12.27 18.82 -26.14
C THR A 422 13.54 18.76 -25.33
N PHE A 423 13.77 17.63 -24.67
CA PHE A 423 14.97 17.35 -23.89
C PHE A 423 15.51 15.99 -24.32
N THR A 424 16.84 15.87 -24.36
CA THR A 424 17.48 14.56 -24.49
C THR A 424 17.59 13.93 -23.12
N SER A 425 16.99 12.76 -22.92
CA SER A 425 17.04 12.04 -21.65
C SER A 425 18.15 10.99 -21.66
N ILE A 426 18.95 10.96 -20.62
CA ILE A 426 19.95 9.92 -20.35
C ILE A 426 19.58 9.25 -19.04
N GLN A 427 19.48 7.91 -19.03
CA GLN A 427 19.21 7.13 -17.82
C GLN A 427 20.50 6.50 -17.30
N LEU A 428 20.88 6.86 -16.08
CA LEU A 428 22.08 6.39 -15.42
C LEU A 428 21.82 5.04 -14.73
N ALA A 429 22.54 3.98 -15.10
CA ALA A 429 22.40 2.63 -14.57
C ALA A 429 23.08 2.50 -13.18
N VAL A 430 22.69 3.32 -12.23
CA VAL A 430 23.33 3.43 -10.90
C VAL A 430 23.12 2.22 -10.01
N TYR A 431 22.10 1.39 -10.28
CA TYR A 431 21.87 0.14 -9.55
C TYR A 431 22.76 -1.03 -10.02
N ASP A 432 23.46 -0.90 -11.12
CA ASP A 432 24.44 -1.93 -11.51
C ASP A 432 25.55 -1.97 -10.44
N PRO A 433 26.08 -3.14 -10.07
CA PRO A 433 27.22 -3.23 -9.16
C PRO A 433 28.41 -2.38 -9.64
N ASP A 434 29.19 -1.84 -8.71
CA ASP A 434 30.34 -1.02 -9.08
C ASP A 434 31.36 -1.84 -9.88
N SER A 435 31.69 -1.34 -11.06
CA SER A 435 32.71 -1.85 -11.97
C SER A 435 33.38 -0.69 -12.69
N LYS A 436 34.53 -0.96 -13.27
CA LYS A 436 35.26 0.06 -14.05
C LYS A 436 34.40 0.57 -15.22
N GLU A 437 33.75 -0.34 -15.93
CA GLU A 437 32.88 -0.03 -17.09
C GLU A 437 31.69 0.83 -16.70
N LYS A 438 31.06 0.53 -15.54
CA LYS A 438 29.96 1.35 -15.00
C LYS A 438 30.42 2.75 -14.70
N ILE A 439 31.57 2.92 -14.00
CA ILE A 439 32.08 4.24 -13.61
C ILE A 439 32.52 5.05 -14.83
N GLU A 440 33.14 4.41 -15.83
CA GLU A 440 33.49 5.06 -17.09
C GLU A 440 32.23 5.55 -17.84
N LYS A 441 31.21 4.69 -17.98
CA LYS A 441 29.94 5.07 -18.61
C LYS A 441 29.24 6.20 -17.84
N LEU A 442 29.17 6.10 -16.51
CA LEU A 442 28.58 7.12 -15.66
C LEU A 442 29.28 8.48 -15.83
N ALA A 443 30.61 8.47 -15.92
CA ALA A 443 31.40 9.68 -16.11
C ALA A 443 31.17 10.31 -17.50
N ILE A 444 31.10 9.50 -18.56
CA ILE A 444 30.77 9.96 -19.93
C ILE A 444 29.38 10.61 -19.92
N ASP A 445 28.37 9.89 -19.43
CA ASP A 445 26.97 10.35 -19.41
C ASP A 445 26.81 11.66 -18.62
N LEU A 446 27.48 11.78 -17.47
CA LEU A 446 27.46 13.00 -16.64
C LEU A 446 28.22 14.18 -17.31
N SER A 447 29.33 13.92 -18.01
CA SER A 447 30.12 14.98 -18.64
C SER A 447 29.35 15.74 -19.73
N ILE A 448 28.50 15.05 -20.46
CA ILE A 448 27.65 15.62 -21.52
C ILE A 448 26.32 16.16 -21.01
N SER A 449 25.88 15.77 -19.81
CA SER A 449 24.59 16.19 -19.25
C SER A 449 24.63 17.65 -18.81
N ASP A 450 23.58 18.41 -19.13
CA ASP A 450 23.39 19.77 -18.64
C ASP A 450 22.77 19.81 -17.24
N TYR A 451 21.88 18.85 -16.98
CA TYR A 451 21.18 18.71 -15.72
C TYR A 451 21.18 17.25 -15.27
N PHE A 452 21.15 17.06 -13.95
CA PHE A 452 20.85 15.77 -13.34
C PHE A 452 19.65 15.94 -12.42
N ILE A 453 18.62 15.12 -12.60
CA ILE A 453 17.36 15.19 -11.83
C ILE A 453 17.16 13.88 -11.08
N ILE A 454 17.02 13.98 -9.78
CA ILE A 454 16.64 12.91 -8.89
C ILE A 454 15.14 13.07 -8.60
N SER A 455 14.32 12.11 -9.01
CA SER A 455 12.85 12.18 -8.92
C SER A 455 12.25 11.58 -7.66
N SER A 456 13.05 10.82 -6.87
CA SER A 456 12.74 10.38 -5.51
C SER A 456 14.01 9.97 -4.76
N ARG A 457 13.87 9.59 -3.49
CA ARG A 457 15.01 9.04 -2.74
C ARG A 457 15.24 7.53 -2.98
N ARG A 458 14.38 6.87 -3.74
CA ARG A 458 14.37 5.41 -3.94
C ARG A 458 15.74 4.84 -4.28
N VAL A 459 16.39 5.42 -5.28
CA VAL A 459 17.62 4.86 -5.85
C VAL A 459 18.81 5.11 -4.94
N TYR A 460 19.13 6.38 -4.69
CA TYR A 460 20.31 6.70 -3.87
C TYR A 460 20.20 6.18 -2.44
N PHE A 461 19.00 6.23 -1.83
CA PHE A 461 18.81 5.75 -0.46
C PHE A 461 19.05 4.24 -0.35
N SER A 462 18.58 3.46 -1.31
CA SER A 462 18.84 2.02 -1.39
C SER A 462 20.34 1.71 -1.55
N ILE A 463 21.04 2.49 -2.38
CA ILE A 463 22.47 2.36 -2.62
C ILE A 463 23.27 2.64 -1.33
N PHE A 464 22.91 3.67 -0.57
CA PHE A 464 23.57 3.99 0.71
C PHE A 464 23.45 2.87 1.75
N GLN A 465 22.45 1.98 1.66
CA GLN A 465 22.31 0.82 2.55
C GLN A 465 23.25 -0.33 2.17
N ASN A 466 23.94 -0.26 1.02
CA ASN A 466 24.73 -1.36 0.47
C ASN A 466 26.17 -0.95 0.14
N PRO A 467 26.96 -0.48 1.14
CA PRO A 467 28.30 0.08 0.91
C PRO A 467 29.31 -0.93 0.36
N GLN A 468 29.08 -2.23 0.57
CA GLN A 468 29.96 -3.28 0.03
C GLN A 468 29.82 -3.44 -1.49
N THR A 469 28.62 -3.25 -2.02
CA THR A 469 28.32 -3.39 -3.45
C THR A 469 28.56 -2.09 -4.21
N TYR A 470 28.36 -0.93 -3.56
CA TYR A 470 28.32 0.38 -4.21
C TYR A 470 29.28 1.42 -3.60
N PRO A 471 30.54 1.08 -3.26
CA PRO A 471 31.43 2.06 -2.60
C PRO A 471 31.69 3.29 -3.47
N GLN A 472 31.91 3.13 -4.78
CA GLN A 472 32.15 4.22 -5.71
C GLN A 472 30.88 5.00 -6.05
N THR A 473 29.75 4.32 -6.21
CA THR A 473 28.47 4.98 -6.45
C THR A 473 28.01 5.77 -5.23
N ILE A 474 28.25 5.30 -4.02
CA ILE A 474 28.01 6.09 -2.79
C ILE A 474 28.89 7.35 -2.78
N HIS A 475 30.18 7.22 -3.12
CA HIS A 475 31.07 8.38 -3.21
C HIS A 475 30.60 9.36 -4.29
N PHE A 476 30.13 8.87 -5.45
CA PHE A 476 29.49 9.71 -6.48
C PHE A 476 28.35 10.55 -5.90
N TYR A 477 27.39 9.96 -5.19
CA TYR A 477 26.29 10.72 -4.59
C TYR A 477 26.79 11.71 -3.52
N GLN A 478 27.77 11.33 -2.70
CA GLN A 478 28.37 12.24 -1.71
C GLN A 478 29.01 13.46 -2.39
N LEU A 479 29.73 13.27 -3.48
CA LEU A 479 30.32 14.35 -4.28
C LEU A 479 29.23 15.22 -4.93
N LEU A 480 28.17 14.61 -5.45
CA LEU A 480 27.03 15.30 -6.04
C LEU A 480 26.35 16.22 -5.01
N PHE A 481 25.95 15.66 -3.86
CA PHE A 481 25.24 16.41 -2.82
C PHE A 481 26.09 17.51 -2.18
N ASN A 482 27.41 17.35 -2.16
CA ASN A 482 28.36 18.35 -1.67
C ASN A 482 28.81 19.35 -2.75
N GLY A 483 28.26 19.29 -3.97
CA GLY A 483 28.61 20.19 -5.09
C GLY A 483 30.04 20.02 -5.64
N LYS A 484 30.73 18.92 -5.27
CA LYS A 484 32.13 18.67 -5.68
C LYS A 484 32.25 17.99 -7.05
N LEU A 485 31.15 17.47 -7.58
CA LEU A 485 31.11 16.80 -8.88
C LEU A 485 30.90 17.75 -10.08
N GLY A 486 30.89 19.07 -9.83
CA GLY A 486 30.62 20.08 -10.86
C GLY A 486 29.16 20.40 -11.05
N PHE A 487 28.27 19.66 -10.41
CA PHE A 487 26.84 19.88 -10.36
C PHE A 487 26.46 20.68 -9.10
N GLU A 488 25.61 21.68 -9.29
CA GLU A 488 25.07 22.51 -8.21
C GLU A 488 23.55 22.26 -8.08
N LYS A 489 23.05 22.05 -6.84
CA LYS A 489 21.62 21.95 -6.60
C LYS A 489 20.97 23.31 -6.76
N ILE A 490 20.18 23.48 -7.83
CA ILE A 490 19.50 24.74 -8.17
C ILE A 490 18.06 24.79 -7.69
N LYS A 491 17.41 23.63 -7.50
CA LYS A 491 16.01 23.57 -7.06
C LYS A 491 15.72 22.26 -6.32
N GLU A 492 14.81 22.37 -5.37
CA GLU A 492 14.24 21.24 -4.64
C GLU A 492 12.72 21.41 -4.55
N PHE A 493 11.98 20.31 -4.78
CA PHE A 493 10.55 20.22 -4.54
C PHE A 493 10.34 19.09 -3.54
N SER A 494 9.92 19.44 -2.33
CA SER A 494 9.65 18.48 -1.27
C SER A 494 8.37 18.87 -0.54
N PHE A 495 7.67 17.87 -0.05
CA PHE A 495 6.49 18.05 0.77
C PHE A 495 6.56 17.10 1.95
N TYR A 496 6.67 17.63 3.15
CA TYR A 496 6.72 16.84 4.37
C TYR A 496 5.34 16.82 5.03
N PRO A 497 4.70 15.65 5.12
CA PRO A 497 3.34 15.53 5.64
C PRO A 497 3.25 15.62 7.17
N PHE A 498 4.39 15.67 7.88
CA PHE A 498 4.45 15.71 9.33
C PHE A 498 5.37 16.83 9.84
N PHE A 499 5.30 17.10 11.15
CA PHE A 499 6.29 17.96 11.83
C PHE A 499 7.68 17.33 11.91
N VAL A 500 7.74 15.99 11.79
CA VAL A 500 8.98 15.22 11.74
C VAL A 500 9.21 14.81 10.28
N SER A 501 10.47 14.84 9.83
CA SER A 501 10.83 14.39 8.50
C SER A 501 10.45 12.92 8.32
N ASP A 502 9.77 12.61 7.23
CA ASP A 502 9.41 11.24 6.82
C ASP A 502 10.57 10.49 6.13
N ASN A 503 11.76 11.10 6.07
CA ASN A 503 12.98 10.41 5.62
C ASN A 503 13.33 9.18 6.47
N PHE A 504 12.80 9.07 7.70
CA PHE A 504 12.92 7.89 8.55
C PHE A 504 11.88 6.81 8.26
N ALA A 505 10.84 7.12 7.49
CA ALA A 505 9.86 6.14 7.04
C ALA A 505 10.47 5.19 6.00
N ASP A 506 9.82 4.04 5.83
CA ASP A 506 10.07 3.20 4.65
C ASP A 506 9.92 4.01 3.36
N GLU A 507 10.78 3.75 2.38
CA GLU A 507 10.81 4.50 1.11
C GLU A 507 9.45 4.46 0.39
N THR A 508 8.76 3.31 0.42
CA THR A 508 7.48 3.15 -0.27
C THR A 508 6.35 4.02 0.29
N PHE A 509 6.50 4.53 1.50
CA PHE A 509 5.57 5.49 2.09
C PHE A 509 5.57 6.83 1.36
N GLN A 510 6.74 7.27 0.86
CA GLN A 510 6.95 8.60 0.28
C GLN A 510 6.94 8.59 -1.26
N SER A 511 7.46 7.54 -1.87
CA SER A 511 7.91 7.54 -3.28
C SER A 511 6.85 7.79 -4.33
N TYR A 512 5.57 7.59 -4.03
CA TYR A 512 4.53 7.66 -5.06
C TYR A 512 3.83 9.02 -5.09
N ASP A 513 3.38 9.51 -3.96
CA ASP A 513 2.51 10.70 -3.88
C ASP A 513 3.23 11.97 -3.41
N HIS A 514 4.39 11.88 -2.72
CA HIS A 514 5.11 13.06 -2.23
C HIS A 514 6.64 12.91 -2.20
N PRO A 515 7.29 12.33 -3.24
CA PRO A 515 8.73 12.17 -3.25
C PRO A 515 9.46 13.53 -3.32
N PRO A 516 10.64 13.67 -2.70
CA PRO A 516 11.47 14.84 -2.93
C PRO A 516 12.06 14.78 -4.34
N VAL A 517 12.02 15.89 -5.07
CA VAL A 517 12.66 16.04 -6.37
C VAL A 517 13.79 17.02 -6.25
N LEU A 518 14.99 16.62 -6.67
CA LEU A 518 16.20 17.44 -6.63
C LEU A 518 16.67 17.70 -8.05
N ILE A 519 16.95 18.97 -8.38
CA ILE A 519 17.44 19.39 -9.70
C ILE A 519 18.83 19.97 -9.54
N PHE A 520 19.79 19.36 -10.22
CA PHE A 520 21.18 19.80 -10.25
C PHE A 520 21.54 20.31 -11.65
N GLN A 521 22.26 21.42 -11.73
CA GLN A 521 22.80 21.99 -12.98
C GLN A 521 24.29 21.73 -13.06
N ASN A 522 24.79 21.30 -14.21
CA ASN A 522 26.19 21.08 -14.47
C ASN A 522 26.88 22.40 -14.86
N ASN A 523 27.50 23.06 -13.89
CA ASN A 523 28.13 24.36 -14.08
C ASN A 523 29.61 24.26 -14.49
N LYS A 524 30.31 23.15 -14.13
CA LYS A 524 31.77 23.04 -14.36
C LYS A 524 32.14 22.21 -15.60
N LYS A 525 31.22 21.38 -16.10
CA LYS A 525 31.43 20.53 -17.28
C LYS A 525 32.76 19.77 -17.23
N PHE A 526 33.01 19.05 -16.12
CA PHE A 526 34.18 18.22 -15.96
C PHE A 526 34.30 17.17 -17.08
N SER A 527 35.54 16.88 -17.51
CA SER A 527 35.78 15.78 -18.45
C SER A 527 35.50 14.41 -17.80
N PRO A 528 35.24 13.36 -18.60
CA PRO A 528 35.07 12.00 -18.07
C PRO A 528 36.22 11.58 -17.15
N GLU A 529 37.48 11.88 -17.52
CA GLU A 529 38.66 11.53 -16.72
C GLU A 529 38.68 12.24 -15.37
N GLN A 530 38.25 13.53 -15.33
CA GLN A 530 38.14 14.28 -14.09
C GLN A 530 37.08 13.68 -13.18
N ILE A 531 35.92 13.29 -13.72
CA ILE A 531 34.83 12.67 -12.97
C ILE A 531 35.29 11.30 -12.43
N ILE A 532 35.93 10.46 -13.26
CA ILE A 532 36.48 9.16 -12.83
C ILE A 532 37.48 9.36 -11.68
N ASN A 533 38.42 10.30 -11.84
CA ASN A 533 39.42 10.57 -10.80
C ASN A 533 38.80 11.04 -9.48
N LEU A 534 37.70 11.80 -9.54
CA LEU A 534 36.98 12.22 -8.34
C LEU A 534 36.28 11.03 -7.67
N ILE A 535 35.56 10.21 -8.44
CA ILE A 535 34.79 9.08 -7.92
C ILE A 535 35.72 7.97 -7.39
N SER A 536 36.84 7.70 -8.06
CA SER A 536 37.78 6.63 -7.71
C SER A 536 38.65 6.95 -6.51
N LYS A 537 38.75 8.19 -6.07
CA LYS A 537 39.46 8.60 -4.84
C LYS A 537 38.58 8.34 -3.60
N THR A 538 38.21 7.08 -3.40
CA THR A 538 37.63 6.65 -2.12
C THR A 538 38.72 6.70 -1.05
N ASN A 539 38.58 7.58 -0.03
CA ASN A 539 39.45 7.63 1.14
C ASN A 539 39.37 6.33 1.94
#